data_63cb36642e935277fd07a9dc2f1b46f4
#
_entry.id   63cb36642e935277fd07a9dc2f1b46f4
#
_cell.length_a   1.000
_cell.length_b   1.000
_cell.length_c   1.000
_cell.angle_alpha   90.00
_cell.angle_beta   90.00
_cell.angle_gamma   90.00
#
_symmetry.space_group_name_H-M   'P 1'
#
loop_
_entity.id
_entity.type
_entity.pdbx_description
1 polymer ?
#
loop_
_entity_poly.entity_id
_entity_poly.type
_entity_poly.pdbx_seq_one_letter_code
_entity_poly.pdbx_strand_id
1 'polypeptide(L)'
;ELQKLRKQANDIDGWDSPYKAIVSVMMLKEGWDVKNVTTIVGLRAYSAKSNILPEQTLGRGLRKMYPGNNVQEYVSVVGTDAFMDFVESIQSEGVELERKAMGEGTEPKTPIIVEIDNENTNKDIEKLDIEIPVLTPRIYREYKNLESLNIAQFGHTKVAYLEFSDEQQREIVFRDITNGEISHTTTLNTTGVTDYRSVIGYFTQSIMKDLKLVSGYDVLYEKVKAFIQNELFDKTVDFDSLNTLRNLSELQATKTLVETFKKQINDLTVQDKGDAEIRDYIKLRKTRPFVAKEQGYLIPKKSVFNKMIGDSHLELEFATFLEKCDDIISYAKNYFAVGFKIDYVNADGNISNYYPDFIVRTSEREIFIVETKGLEDLDVPLKMERLKQWCVDINNAKPDIKYDYVFVDEESFQQYQPKSFDELTRAFKEYKK
;
A
#
# COMPACT_ATOMS: atom_id res chain seq x y z
N GLU A 1 17.62 -3.93 -1.76
CA GLU A 1 16.21 -4.32 -1.87
C GLU A 1 15.85 -4.72 -3.30
N LEU A 2 16.09 -3.88 -4.31
CA LEU A 2 15.81 -4.18 -5.73
C LEU A 2 16.49 -5.46 -6.26
N GLN A 3 17.72 -5.74 -5.81
CA GLN A 3 18.44 -6.97 -6.18
C GLN A 3 17.81 -8.22 -5.52
N LYS A 4 17.30 -8.07 -4.29
CA LYS A 4 16.58 -9.14 -3.58
C LYS A 4 15.25 -9.46 -4.28
N LEU A 5 14.49 -8.42 -4.66
CA LEU A 5 13.24 -8.58 -5.41
C LEU A 5 13.46 -9.21 -6.80
N ARG A 6 14.53 -8.81 -7.50
CA ARG A 6 14.90 -9.44 -8.79
C ARG A 6 15.26 -10.91 -8.64
N LYS A 7 16.00 -11.26 -7.59
CA LYS A 7 16.32 -12.67 -7.30
C LYS A 7 15.06 -13.46 -6.98
N GLN A 8 14.19 -12.94 -6.13
CA GLN A 8 12.89 -13.57 -5.80
C GLN A 8 11.97 -13.71 -7.02
N ALA A 9 11.97 -12.72 -7.92
CA ALA A 9 11.21 -12.80 -9.17
C ALA A 9 11.76 -13.83 -10.15
N ASN A 10 13.07 -14.11 -10.14
CA ASN A 10 13.70 -15.15 -10.95
C ASN A 10 13.49 -16.56 -10.34
N ASP A 11 13.34 -16.64 -9.04
CA ASP A 11 13.20 -17.92 -8.32
C ASP A 11 11.69 -18.31 -8.16
N ILE A 12 10.75 -17.58 -8.78
CA ILE A 12 9.31 -17.82 -8.64
C ILE A 12 8.85 -19.15 -9.24
N ASP A 13 9.56 -19.70 -10.21
CA ASP A 13 9.26 -21.00 -10.82
C ASP A 13 9.79 -22.19 -10.01
N GLY A 14 10.46 -21.96 -8.90
CA GLY A 14 10.82 -23.00 -7.94
C GLY A 14 9.59 -23.65 -7.30
N TRP A 15 9.61 -24.98 -7.13
CA TRP A 15 8.50 -25.73 -6.52
C TRP A 15 8.15 -25.27 -5.11
N ASP A 16 9.13 -24.77 -4.36
CA ASP A 16 9.00 -24.28 -2.98
C ASP A 16 8.79 -22.76 -2.92
N SER A 17 8.56 -22.10 -4.08
CA SER A 17 8.36 -20.64 -4.10
C SER A 17 7.04 -20.27 -3.43
N PRO A 18 7.05 -19.37 -2.41
CA PRO A 18 5.84 -18.89 -1.77
C PRO A 18 5.06 -17.93 -2.67
N TYR A 19 5.68 -17.41 -3.74
CA TYR A 19 5.07 -16.43 -4.62
C TYR A 19 4.27 -17.13 -5.72
N LYS A 20 3.01 -16.66 -5.92
CA LYS A 20 2.08 -17.18 -6.94
C LYS A 20 1.78 -16.17 -8.05
N ALA A 21 2.15 -14.91 -7.85
CA ALA A 21 1.92 -13.85 -8.80
C ALA A 21 3.03 -12.80 -8.76
N ILE A 22 3.31 -12.19 -9.92
CA ILE A 22 4.15 -11.02 -10.04
C ILE A 22 3.32 -9.89 -10.62
N VAL A 23 3.31 -8.74 -9.95
CA VAL A 23 2.80 -7.48 -10.51
C VAL A 23 4.00 -6.66 -10.93
N SER A 24 4.08 -6.33 -12.21
CA SER A 24 5.22 -5.61 -12.76
C SER A 24 4.78 -4.39 -13.55
N VAL A 25 5.47 -3.28 -13.30
CA VAL A 25 5.42 -2.08 -14.12
C VAL A 25 6.80 -1.91 -14.74
N MET A 26 6.97 -2.35 -16.01
CA MET A 26 8.22 -2.24 -16.80
C MET A 26 9.42 -3.09 -16.34
N MET A 27 9.35 -3.88 -15.27
CA MET A 27 10.50 -4.60 -14.69
C MET A 27 10.84 -5.91 -15.42
N LEU A 28 9.98 -6.41 -16.31
CA LEU A 28 10.18 -7.69 -17.01
C LEU A 28 10.98 -7.53 -18.33
N LYS A 29 11.69 -6.42 -18.52
CA LYS A 29 12.34 -6.10 -19.78
C LYS A 29 13.56 -6.96 -20.12
N GLU A 30 14.39 -7.33 -19.14
CA GLU A 30 15.60 -8.11 -19.37
C GLU A 30 15.90 -9.11 -18.24
N GLY A 31 16.30 -10.33 -18.61
CA GLY A 31 16.83 -11.33 -17.69
C GLY A 31 15.81 -12.12 -16.85
N TRP A 32 14.50 -11.90 -17.02
CA TRP A 32 13.48 -12.71 -16.36
C TRP A 32 13.20 -13.97 -17.19
N ASP A 33 13.54 -15.14 -16.66
CA ASP A 33 13.44 -16.44 -17.33
C ASP A 33 12.62 -17.41 -16.47
N VAL A 34 11.31 -17.24 -16.46
CA VAL A 34 10.36 -18.08 -15.72
C VAL A 34 9.56 -18.93 -16.71
N LYS A 35 9.37 -20.21 -16.40
CA LYS A 35 8.78 -21.20 -17.32
C LYS A 35 7.37 -21.67 -16.93
N ASN A 36 6.91 -21.37 -15.71
CA ASN A 36 5.64 -21.83 -15.19
C ASN A 36 4.54 -20.76 -15.21
N VAL A 37 4.58 -19.86 -16.17
CA VAL A 37 3.54 -18.83 -16.33
C VAL A 37 2.28 -19.46 -16.89
N THR A 38 1.20 -19.45 -16.12
CA THR A 38 -0.11 -20.00 -16.53
C THR A 38 -1.11 -18.92 -16.91
N THR A 39 -0.90 -17.69 -16.46
CA THR A 39 -1.82 -16.59 -16.70
C THR A 39 -1.08 -15.27 -16.86
N ILE A 40 -1.45 -14.50 -17.85
CA ILE A 40 -0.95 -13.13 -18.10
C ILE A 40 -2.14 -12.18 -18.04
N VAL A 41 -2.03 -11.10 -17.24
CA VAL A 41 -3.06 -10.08 -17.13
C VAL A 41 -2.49 -8.73 -17.56
N GLY A 42 -2.93 -8.25 -18.71
CA GLY A 42 -2.54 -6.95 -19.28
C GLY A 42 -3.46 -5.82 -18.81
N LEU A 43 -3.09 -5.13 -17.71
CA LEU A 43 -3.91 -4.09 -17.11
C LEU A 43 -3.66 -2.69 -17.68
N ARG A 44 -2.60 -2.51 -18.47
CA ARG A 44 -2.25 -1.20 -19.02
C ARG A 44 -2.88 -0.98 -20.38
N ALA A 45 -3.38 0.24 -20.64
CA ALA A 45 -3.72 0.66 -21.98
C ALA A 45 -2.42 0.81 -22.79
N TYR A 46 -2.21 -0.06 -23.76
CA TYR A 46 -1.10 0.05 -24.71
C TYR A 46 -1.51 1.03 -25.81
N SER A 47 -0.81 2.16 -25.90
CA SER A 47 -0.96 3.03 -27.06
C SER A 47 -0.23 2.39 -28.25
N ALA A 48 -0.86 2.38 -29.41
CA ALA A 48 -0.47 1.67 -30.65
C ALA A 48 0.95 1.96 -31.21
N LYS A 49 1.81 2.68 -30.51
CA LYS A 49 3.15 3.06 -30.97
C LYS A 49 4.31 2.21 -30.41
N SER A 50 4.07 1.28 -29.48
CA SER A 50 5.14 0.43 -28.94
C SER A 50 4.63 -0.94 -28.53
N ASN A 51 4.68 -1.89 -29.46
CA ASN A 51 4.30 -3.30 -29.22
C ASN A 51 5.39 -4.10 -28.49
N ILE A 52 6.53 -3.51 -28.19
CA ILE A 52 7.71 -4.22 -27.66
C ILE A 52 7.45 -4.85 -26.28
N LEU A 53 6.70 -4.19 -25.40
CA LEU A 53 6.46 -4.67 -24.06
C LEU A 53 5.44 -5.84 -23.99
N PRO A 54 4.28 -5.76 -24.68
CA PRO A 54 3.35 -6.87 -24.80
C PRO A 54 3.99 -8.12 -25.42
N GLU A 55 4.74 -7.93 -26.49
CA GLU A 55 5.43 -9.02 -27.20
C GLU A 55 6.44 -9.74 -26.30
N GLN A 56 7.26 -9.01 -25.58
CA GLN A 56 8.21 -9.60 -24.63
C GLN A 56 7.53 -10.36 -23.47
N THR A 57 6.42 -9.85 -22.97
CA THR A 57 5.68 -10.48 -21.86
C THR A 57 5.01 -11.77 -22.33
N LEU A 58 4.36 -11.74 -23.50
CA LEU A 58 3.74 -12.92 -24.11
C LEU A 58 4.80 -13.96 -24.52
N GLY A 59 5.88 -13.55 -25.17
CA GLY A 59 6.94 -14.47 -25.57
C GLY A 59 7.59 -15.18 -24.38
N ARG A 60 7.60 -14.58 -23.22
CA ARG A 60 8.06 -15.22 -21.97
C ARG A 60 7.04 -16.19 -21.40
N GLY A 61 5.75 -15.86 -21.47
CA GLY A 61 4.66 -16.72 -21.04
C GLY A 61 4.46 -17.95 -21.94
N LEU A 62 4.82 -17.87 -23.21
CA LEU A 62 4.72 -18.98 -24.18
C LEU A 62 5.90 -19.97 -24.11
N ARG A 63 6.79 -19.85 -23.12
CA ARG A 63 7.88 -20.82 -22.92
C ARG A 63 7.33 -22.10 -22.33
N LYS A 64 7.71 -23.22 -22.90
CA LYS A 64 7.35 -24.54 -22.39
C LYS A 64 7.97 -24.82 -21.04
N MET A 65 7.16 -25.20 -20.07
CA MET A 65 7.58 -25.64 -18.75
C MET A 65 8.33 -26.99 -18.84
N TYR A 66 7.86 -27.87 -19.74
CA TYR A 66 8.41 -29.21 -19.96
C TYR A 66 8.93 -29.35 -21.40
N PRO A 67 10.07 -28.75 -21.76
CA PRO A 67 10.62 -28.86 -23.10
C PRO A 67 10.94 -30.32 -23.41
N GLY A 68 10.45 -30.83 -24.55
CA GLY A 68 10.62 -32.21 -24.98
C GLY A 68 9.49 -33.16 -24.59
N ASN A 69 8.50 -32.71 -23.86
CA ASN A 69 7.27 -33.47 -23.58
C ASN A 69 6.19 -33.10 -24.60
N ASN A 70 5.40 -34.10 -25.05
CA ASN A 70 4.27 -33.89 -25.97
C ASN A 70 3.00 -33.40 -25.26
N VAL A 71 3.11 -32.94 -24.01
CA VAL A 71 1.99 -32.37 -23.29
C VAL A 71 1.69 -30.99 -23.83
N GLN A 72 0.43 -30.74 -24.17
CA GLN A 72 -0.04 -29.42 -24.58
C GLN A 72 -0.13 -28.53 -23.34
N GLU A 73 0.61 -27.41 -23.35
CA GLU A 73 0.61 -26.44 -22.27
C GLU A 73 -0.21 -25.21 -22.70
N TYR A 74 -0.98 -24.66 -21.78
CA TYR A 74 -1.86 -23.51 -22.02
C TYR A 74 -1.47 -22.31 -21.17
N VAL A 75 -1.53 -21.12 -21.77
CA VAL A 75 -1.40 -19.84 -21.07
C VAL A 75 -2.69 -19.05 -21.27
N SER A 76 -3.32 -18.69 -20.17
CA SER A 76 -4.49 -17.80 -20.21
C SER A 76 -4.06 -16.35 -20.30
N VAL A 77 -4.65 -15.61 -21.23
CA VAL A 77 -4.35 -14.18 -21.42
C VAL A 77 -5.63 -13.38 -21.23
N VAL A 78 -5.57 -12.37 -20.36
CA VAL A 78 -6.69 -11.47 -20.05
C VAL A 78 -6.16 -10.03 -20.06
N GLY A 79 -6.90 -9.09 -20.59
CA GLY A 79 -6.45 -7.70 -20.59
C GLY A 79 -7.47 -6.71 -21.10
N THR A 80 -7.01 -5.46 -21.29
CA THR A 80 -7.78 -4.41 -21.95
C THR A 80 -7.99 -4.74 -23.42
N ASP A 81 -9.01 -4.15 -24.06
CA ASP A 81 -9.29 -4.37 -25.48
C ASP A 81 -8.05 -4.15 -26.35
N ALA A 82 -7.30 -3.08 -26.11
CA ALA A 82 -6.07 -2.79 -26.84
C ALA A 82 -4.95 -3.85 -26.62
N PHE A 83 -4.91 -4.49 -25.46
CA PHE A 83 -4.00 -5.60 -25.23
C PHE A 83 -4.48 -6.89 -25.92
N MET A 84 -5.78 -7.13 -25.96
CA MET A 84 -6.36 -8.28 -26.64
C MET A 84 -6.25 -8.16 -28.17
N ASP A 85 -6.45 -6.97 -28.72
CA ASP A 85 -6.21 -6.69 -30.16
C ASP A 85 -4.76 -6.99 -30.57
N PHE A 86 -3.81 -6.64 -29.69
CA PHE A 86 -2.41 -6.99 -29.89
C PHE A 86 -2.19 -8.50 -29.85
N VAL A 87 -2.77 -9.20 -28.86
CA VAL A 87 -2.68 -10.69 -28.74
C VAL A 87 -3.22 -11.36 -30.01
N GLU A 88 -4.33 -10.87 -30.57
CA GLU A 88 -4.89 -11.38 -31.81
C GLU A 88 -3.99 -11.16 -33.02
N SER A 89 -3.24 -10.08 -33.06
CA SER A 89 -2.28 -9.82 -34.16
C SER A 89 -1.18 -10.89 -34.23
N ILE A 90 -0.85 -11.55 -33.13
CA ILE A 90 0.17 -12.61 -33.07
C ILE A 90 -0.34 -13.92 -33.69
N GLN A 91 -1.64 -14.10 -33.85
CA GLN A 91 -2.20 -15.28 -34.51
C GLN A 91 -1.70 -15.42 -35.95
N SER A 92 -1.35 -14.32 -36.61
CA SER A 92 -0.73 -14.32 -37.92
C SER A 92 0.67 -14.98 -37.96
N GLU A 93 1.31 -15.19 -36.81
CA GLU A 93 2.64 -15.78 -36.66
C GLU A 93 2.63 -17.27 -36.29
N GLY A 94 1.48 -17.95 -36.36
CA GLY A 94 1.34 -19.40 -36.17
C GLY A 94 1.08 -19.85 -34.73
N VAL A 95 0.65 -18.94 -33.85
CA VAL A 95 0.18 -19.27 -32.50
C VAL A 95 -1.31 -19.56 -32.55
N GLU A 96 -1.76 -20.74 -32.08
CA GLU A 96 -3.18 -21.05 -31.97
C GLU A 96 -3.78 -20.32 -30.76
N LEU A 97 -4.79 -19.49 -31.00
CA LEU A 97 -5.53 -18.76 -29.99
C LEU A 97 -6.96 -19.27 -29.94
N GLU A 98 -7.40 -19.69 -28.76
CA GLU A 98 -8.80 -20.04 -28.48
C GLU A 98 -9.44 -18.90 -27.67
N ARG A 99 -10.46 -18.24 -28.21
CA ARG A 99 -11.26 -17.27 -27.46
C ARG A 99 -12.27 -18.00 -26.59
N LYS A 100 -12.21 -17.70 -25.28
CA LYS A 100 -13.25 -18.08 -24.32
C LYS A 100 -13.81 -16.84 -23.69
N ALA A 101 -15.13 -16.66 -23.70
CA ALA A 101 -15.75 -15.59 -22.93
C ALA A 101 -15.41 -15.79 -21.45
N MET A 102 -15.02 -14.71 -20.79
CA MET A 102 -14.68 -14.75 -19.36
C MET A 102 -15.96 -15.13 -18.59
N GLY A 103 -15.93 -16.27 -17.93
CA GLY A 103 -17.11 -16.81 -17.23
C GLY A 103 -17.89 -17.89 -18.00
N GLU A 104 -17.58 -18.19 -19.25
CA GLU A 104 -18.17 -19.36 -19.94
C GLU A 104 -17.72 -20.67 -19.29
N GLY A 105 -18.70 -21.47 -18.81
CA GLY A 105 -18.44 -22.76 -18.15
C GLY A 105 -18.17 -22.65 -16.64
N THR A 106 -18.18 -21.45 -16.05
CA THR A 106 -18.28 -21.27 -14.60
C THR A 106 -19.72 -20.89 -14.27
N GLU A 107 -20.37 -21.66 -13.38
CA GLU A 107 -21.61 -21.17 -12.79
C GLU A 107 -21.38 -19.80 -12.18
N PRO A 108 -22.28 -18.80 -12.40
CA PRO A 108 -22.14 -17.50 -11.78
C PRO A 108 -22.13 -17.71 -10.25
N LYS A 109 -20.97 -17.53 -9.65
CA LYS A 109 -20.84 -17.69 -8.22
C LYS A 109 -21.64 -16.58 -7.55
N THR A 110 -22.53 -16.96 -6.65
CA THR A 110 -23.33 -16.02 -5.89
C THR A 110 -22.39 -15.14 -5.08
N PRO A 111 -22.43 -13.81 -5.24
CA PRO A 111 -21.55 -12.92 -4.49
C PRO A 111 -21.77 -13.08 -2.98
N ILE A 112 -20.72 -13.10 -2.21
CA ILE A 112 -20.82 -13.14 -0.74
C ILE A 112 -21.22 -11.75 -0.28
N ILE A 113 -22.43 -11.60 0.22
CA ILE A 113 -22.91 -10.35 0.83
C ILE A 113 -22.73 -10.46 2.34
N VAL A 114 -22.02 -9.51 2.91
CA VAL A 114 -21.89 -9.34 4.36
C VAL A 114 -22.78 -8.18 4.77
N GLU A 115 -23.68 -8.44 5.69
CA GLU A 115 -24.66 -7.48 6.19
C GLU A 115 -25.02 -7.79 7.64
N ILE A 116 -25.78 -6.91 8.26
CA ILE A 116 -26.32 -7.13 9.60
C ILE A 116 -27.38 -8.22 9.52
N ASP A 117 -27.27 -9.23 10.39
CA ASP A 117 -28.09 -10.44 10.39
C ASP A 117 -29.49 -10.23 11.02
N ASN A 118 -30.20 -9.19 10.54
CA ASN A 118 -31.51 -8.78 11.09
C ASN A 118 -32.61 -9.84 10.92
N GLU A 119 -32.47 -10.74 9.95
CA GLU A 119 -33.47 -11.78 9.69
C GLU A 119 -33.32 -13.00 10.62
N ASN A 120 -32.21 -13.12 11.31
CA ASN A 120 -31.92 -14.23 12.20
C ASN A 120 -32.51 -14.00 13.59
N THR A 121 -33.69 -14.53 13.83
CA THR A 121 -34.41 -14.41 15.11
C THR A 121 -33.68 -15.03 16.30
N ASN A 122 -32.63 -15.82 16.10
CA ASN A 122 -31.80 -16.40 17.16
C ASN A 122 -30.69 -15.46 17.62
N LYS A 123 -30.51 -14.30 16.96
CA LYS A 123 -29.54 -13.29 17.34
C LYS A 123 -30.21 -12.06 17.92
N ASP A 124 -29.76 -11.64 19.07
CA ASP A 124 -30.09 -10.32 19.63
C ASP A 124 -29.06 -9.31 19.15
N ILE A 125 -29.38 -8.65 18.02
CA ILE A 125 -28.48 -7.69 17.36
C ILE A 125 -28.14 -6.51 18.28
N GLU A 126 -29.07 -6.06 19.13
CA GLU A 126 -28.80 -4.97 20.07
C GLU A 126 -27.80 -5.39 21.16
N LYS A 127 -27.94 -6.61 21.66
CA LYS A 127 -27.02 -7.17 22.63
C LYS A 127 -25.64 -7.46 22.06
N LEU A 128 -25.58 -7.85 20.79
CA LEU A 128 -24.31 -8.14 20.09
C LEU A 128 -23.61 -6.89 19.55
N ASP A 129 -24.31 -5.75 19.46
CA ASP A 129 -23.74 -4.51 18.92
C ASP A 129 -22.58 -3.99 19.77
N ILE A 130 -21.55 -3.49 19.12
CA ILE A 130 -20.42 -2.83 19.77
C ILE A 130 -20.35 -1.40 19.27
N GLU A 131 -20.32 -0.46 20.19
CA GLU A 131 -20.10 0.96 19.90
C GLU A 131 -18.61 1.28 20.05
N ILE A 132 -17.98 1.76 18.97
CA ILE A 132 -16.57 2.09 18.95
C ILE A 132 -16.44 3.61 18.95
N PRO A 133 -15.77 4.24 19.91
CA PRO A 133 -15.55 5.67 19.92
C PRO A 133 -14.63 6.10 18.80
N VAL A 134 -14.97 7.21 18.14
CA VAL A 134 -14.14 7.86 17.15
C VAL A 134 -13.49 9.09 17.79
N LEU A 135 -12.18 9.07 17.90
CA LEU A 135 -11.42 10.20 18.43
C LEU A 135 -11.23 11.31 17.40
N THR A 136 -11.04 12.54 17.89
CA THR A 136 -10.44 13.59 17.08
C THR A 136 -9.03 13.17 16.65
N PRO A 137 -8.56 13.55 15.43
CA PRO A 137 -7.22 13.24 14.99
C PRO A 137 -6.19 13.80 15.99
N ARG A 138 -5.38 12.89 16.56
CA ARG A 138 -4.29 13.26 17.46
C ARG A 138 -3.07 13.71 16.67
N ILE A 139 -2.81 13.01 15.56
CA ILE A 139 -1.71 13.30 14.64
C ILE A 139 -2.23 14.20 13.54
N TYR A 140 -1.59 15.33 13.34
CA TYR A 140 -1.97 16.31 12.32
C TYR A 140 -0.73 16.95 11.71
N ARG A 141 -0.93 17.63 10.57
CA ARG A 141 0.14 18.34 9.90
C ARG A 141 0.01 19.85 10.10
N GLU A 142 1.05 20.45 10.64
CA GLU A 142 1.13 21.90 10.78
C GLU A 142 2.06 22.51 9.73
N TYR A 143 1.51 23.34 8.85
CA TYR A 143 2.22 23.88 7.68
C TYR A 143 3.02 25.17 7.96
N LYS A 144 2.90 25.75 9.13
CA LYS A 144 3.49 27.05 9.48
C LYS A 144 5.00 27.04 9.63
N ASN A 145 5.61 25.87 9.69
CA ASN A 145 7.02 25.72 10.02
C ASN A 145 7.96 25.55 8.82
N LEU A 146 7.46 25.62 7.56
CA LEU A 146 8.31 25.42 6.37
C LEU A 146 9.49 26.39 6.29
N GLU A 147 9.37 27.59 6.86
CA GLU A 147 10.46 28.58 6.94
C GLU A 147 11.66 28.06 7.75
N SER A 148 11.43 27.22 8.75
CA SER A 148 12.47 26.65 9.59
C SER A 148 13.27 25.49 8.96
N LEU A 149 12.90 25.04 7.76
CA LEU A 149 13.67 24.04 6.99
C LEU A 149 15.10 24.53 6.78
N ASN A 150 16.06 23.81 7.36
CA ASN A 150 17.48 24.10 7.19
C ASN A 150 18.11 23.10 6.20
N ILE A 151 18.21 23.51 4.93
CA ILE A 151 18.72 22.67 3.84
C ILE A 151 20.14 22.14 4.07
N ALA A 152 20.99 22.89 4.78
CA ALA A 152 22.36 22.47 5.09
C ALA A 152 22.43 21.26 6.07
N GLN A 153 21.32 20.97 6.75
CA GLN A 153 21.21 19.84 7.69
C GLN A 153 20.50 18.63 7.09
N PHE A 154 20.10 18.69 5.81
CA PHE A 154 19.43 17.58 5.15
C PHE A 154 20.37 16.39 5.01
N GLY A 155 20.04 15.27 5.66
CA GLY A 155 20.81 14.03 5.54
C GLY A 155 20.49 13.31 4.23
N HIS A 156 21.32 13.48 3.20
CA HIS A 156 21.22 12.80 1.91
C HIS A 156 22.59 12.45 1.36
N THR A 157 22.63 11.50 0.43
CA THR A 157 23.85 11.21 -0.34
C THR A 157 23.94 12.18 -1.52
N LYS A 158 25.05 12.89 -1.65
CA LYS A 158 25.27 13.79 -2.80
C LYS A 158 25.27 13.01 -4.10
N VAL A 159 24.60 13.56 -5.09
CA VAL A 159 24.50 12.97 -6.44
C VAL A 159 25.72 13.44 -7.26
N ALA A 160 26.37 12.52 -7.95
CA ALA A 160 27.46 12.84 -8.82
C ALA A 160 27.01 13.76 -9.96
N TYR A 161 27.76 14.83 -10.22
CA TYR A 161 27.50 15.73 -11.32
C TYR A 161 28.19 15.22 -12.58
N LEU A 162 27.42 14.83 -13.59
CA LEU A 162 27.91 14.25 -14.83
C LEU A 162 28.16 15.33 -15.89
N GLU A 163 29.19 15.13 -16.71
CA GLU A 163 29.43 16.00 -17.88
C GLU A 163 28.84 15.33 -19.12
N PHE A 164 27.82 15.96 -19.70
CA PHE A 164 27.13 15.51 -20.89
C PHE A 164 27.63 16.24 -22.14
N SER A 165 27.60 15.58 -23.30
CA SER A 165 27.89 16.24 -24.60
C SER A 165 26.80 17.26 -24.93
N ASP A 166 27.11 18.23 -25.80
CA ASP A 166 26.18 19.29 -26.23
C ASP A 166 24.87 18.73 -26.84
N GLU A 167 24.90 17.55 -27.43
CA GLU A 167 23.72 16.87 -27.98
C GLU A 167 22.87 16.30 -26.84
N GLN A 168 23.49 15.62 -25.87
CA GLN A 168 22.81 15.02 -24.71
C GLN A 168 22.20 16.08 -23.78
N GLN A 169 22.82 17.26 -23.66
CA GLN A 169 22.30 18.35 -22.83
C GLN A 169 20.97 18.92 -23.37
N ARG A 170 20.61 18.69 -24.64
CA ARG A 170 19.34 19.14 -25.21
C ARG A 170 18.16 18.23 -24.96
N GLU A 171 18.40 17.01 -24.50
CA GLU A 171 17.35 16.01 -24.18
C GLU A 171 16.95 16.07 -22.71
N ILE A 172 16.15 17.06 -22.33
CA ILE A 172 15.71 17.23 -20.94
C ILE A 172 14.25 16.78 -20.82
N VAL A 173 14.05 15.61 -20.24
CA VAL A 173 12.73 15.01 -20.01
C VAL A 173 12.67 14.49 -18.58
N PHE A 174 11.82 15.11 -17.74
CA PHE A 174 11.54 14.62 -16.42
C PHE A 174 10.47 13.53 -16.45
N ARG A 175 10.72 12.44 -15.76
CA ARG A 175 9.80 11.32 -15.67
C ARG A 175 9.27 11.19 -14.24
N ASP A 176 8.03 10.80 -14.12
CA ASP A 176 7.45 10.41 -12.83
C ASP A 176 8.25 9.25 -12.24
N ILE A 177 8.61 9.39 -10.97
CA ILE A 177 9.47 8.44 -10.25
C ILE A 177 8.75 7.10 -10.05
N THR A 178 7.41 7.13 -10.00
CA THR A 178 6.57 5.98 -9.66
C THR A 178 6.22 5.15 -10.88
N ASN A 179 5.81 5.79 -11.99
CA ASN A 179 5.30 5.11 -13.17
C ASN A 179 6.19 5.26 -14.43
N GLY A 180 7.24 6.08 -14.37
CA GLY A 180 8.17 6.32 -15.48
C GLY A 180 7.58 7.15 -16.64
N GLU A 181 6.34 7.66 -16.48
CA GLU A 181 5.71 8.53 -17.50
C GLU A 181 6.39 9.89 -17.55
N ILE A 182 6.29 10.55 -18.70
CA ILE A 182 6.83 11.90 -18.87
C ILE A 182 5.96 12.86 -18.07
N SER A 183 6.52 13.41 -16.97
CA SER A 183 5.84 14.36 -16.10
C SER A 183 6.03 15.80 -16.52
N HIS A 184 7.20 16.10 -17.08
CA HIS A 184 7.55 17.44 -17.52
C HIS A 184 8.58 17.40 -18.64
N THR A 185 8.42 18.25 -19.65
CA THR A 185 9.37 18.41 -20.75
C THR A 185 9.76 19.88 -20.83
N THR A 186 11.05 20.18 -20.74
CA THR A 186 11.57 21.52 -20.94
C THR A 186 12.12 21.65 -22.36
N THR A 187 11.55 22.56 -23.14
CA THR A 187 12.05 22.89 -24.46
C THR A 187 13.18 23.92 -24.32
N LEU A 188 14.38 23.55 -24.72
CA LEU A 188 15.51 24.46 -24.72
C LEU A 188 15.46 25.32 -25.98
N ASN A 189 15.19 26.60 -25.80
CA ASN A 189 15.37 27.55 -26.90
C ASN A 189 16.87 27.74 -27.15
N THR A 190 17.30 27.58 -28.40
CA THR A 190 18.68 27.72 -28.85
C THR A 190 19.27 29.15 -28.73
N THR A 191 18.49 30.08 -28.19
CA THR A 191 18.84 31.50 -28.00
C THR A 191 19.28 31.88 -26.58
N GLY A 192 19.72 30.93 -25.76
CA GLY A 192 20.59 31.22 -24.61
C GLY A 192 19.93 31.59 -23.29
N VAL A 193 18.60 31.58 -23.17
CA VAL A 193 17.95 31.74 -21.86
C VAL A 193 17.25 30.43 -21.46
N THR A 194 17.90 29.71 -20.58
CA THR A 194 17.34 28.47 -20.04
C THR A 194 16.39 28.82 -18.91
N ASP A 195 15.13 28.43 -19.03
CA ASP A 195 14.15 28.70 -17.97
C ASP A 195 14.24 27.63 -16.87
N TYR A 196 15.28 27.70 -16.06
CA TYR A 196 15.45 26.86 -14.87
C TYR A 196 14.29 26.99 -13.87
N ARG A 197 13.54 28.11 -13.95
CA ARG A 197 12.41 28.39 -13.04
C ARG A 197 11.29 27.37 -13.21
N SER A 198 11.05 26.93 -14.44
CA SER A 198 10.05 25.88 -14.71
C SER A 198 10.45 24.54 -14.11
N VAL A 199 11.74 24.22 -14.10
CA VAL A 199 12.29 22.99 -13.51
C VAL A 199 12.18 23.00 -11.99
N ILE A 200 12.58 24.11 -11.34
CA ILE A 200 12.42 24.26 -9.89
C ILE A 200 10.94 24.27 -9.49
N GLY A 201 10.09 24.95 -10.30
CA GLY A 201 8.64 24.95 -10.11
C GLY A 201 8.04 23.54 -10.19
N TYR A 202 8.48 22.73 -11.14
CA TYR A 202 8.07 21.32 -11.27
C TYR A 202 8.40 20.53 -9.99
N PHE A 203 9.62 20.61 -9.48
CA PHE A 203 10.00 19.90 -8.25
C PHE A 203 9.20 20.40 -7.04
N THR A 204 9.04 21.72 -6.91
CA THR A 204 8.26 22.32 -5.81
C THR A 204 6.82 21.82 -5.84
N GLN A 205 6.17 21.83 -7.01
CA GLN A 205 4.80 21.34 -7.17
C GLN A 205 4.69 19.83 -6.94
N SER A 206 5.66 19.05 -7.38
CA SER A 206 5.69 17.61 -7.16
C SER A 206 5.75 17.27 -5.66
N ILE A 207 6.64 17.95 -4.91
CA ILE A 207 6.76 17.79 -3.46
C ILE A 207 5.45 18.20 -2.76
N MET A 208 4.89 19.36 -3.13
CA MET A 208 3.63 19.84 -2.55
C MET A 208 2.46 18.89 -2.81
N LYS A 209 2.34 18.38 -4.03
CA LYS A 209 1.30 17.43 -4.42
C LYS A 209 1.38 16.14 -3.62
N ASP A 210 2.56 15.56 -3.52
CA ASP A 210 2.80 14.31 -2.80
C ASP A 210 2.49 14.44 -1.32
N LEU A 211 2.89 15.55 -0.71
CA LEU A 211 2.66 15.86 0.71
C LEU A 211 1.30 16.51 0.98
N LYS A 212 0.48 16.74 -0.06
CA LYS A 212 -0.83 17.42 0.02
C LYS A 212 -0.74 18.79 0.70
N LEU A 213 0.34 19.53 0.45
CA LEU A 213 0.53 20.88 0.96
C LEU A 213 -0.35 21.85 0.15
N VAL A 214 -1.15 22.64 0.85
CA VAL A 214 -2.08 23.62 0.21
C VAL A 214 -1.50 25.03 0.17
N SER A 215 -0.38 25.30 0.85
CA SER A 215 0.29 26.59 0.94
C SER A 215 1.80 26.45 1.13
N GLY A 216 2.54 27.55 1.09
CA GLY A 216 4.00 27.57 1.32
C GLY A 216 4.83 27.37 0.05
N TYR A 217 4.24 27.53 -1.16
CA TYR A 217 4.97 27.38 -2.43
C TYR A 217 6.20 28.28 -2.50
N ASP A 218 6.08 29.56 -2.18
CA ASP A 218 7.18 30.53 -2.31
C ASP A 218 8.37 30.17 -1.41
N VAL A 219 8.06 29.78 -0.16
CA VAL A 219 9.09 29.34 0.79
C VAL A 219 9.78 28.07 0.28
N LEU A 220 9.00 27.10 -0.14
CA LEU A 220 9.51 25.82 -0.61
C LEU A 220 10.32 25.97 -1.90
N TYR A 221 9.87 26.82 -2.84
CA TYR A 221 10.58 27.12 -4.08
C TYR A 221 12.00 27.62 -3.82
N GLU A 222 12.18 28.59 -2.93
CA GLU A 222 13.49 29.13 -2.58
C GLU A 222 14.37 28.08 -1.87
N LYS A 223 13.78 27.22 -1.02
CA LYS A 223 14.51 26.13 -0.37
C LYS A 223 14.96 25.07 -1.38
N VAL A 224 14.07 24.67 -2.31
CA VAL A 224 14.40 23.71 -3.38
C VAL A 224 15.51 24.26 -4.27
N LYS A 225 15.41 25.54 -4.68
CA LYS A 225 16.45 26.20 -5.45
C LYS A 225 17.80 26.17 -4.76
N ALA A 226 17.85 26.61 -3.50
CA ALA A 226 19.09 26.66 -2.74
C ALA A 226 19.68 25.26 -2.49
N PHE A 227 18.85 24.24 -2.27
CA PHE A 227 19.28 22.86 -2.10
C PHE A 227 19.90 22.30 -3.38
N ILE A 228 19.28 22.50 -4.53
CA ILE A 228 19.82 22.08 -5.81
C ILE A 228 21.17 22.75 -6.06
N GLN A 229 21.25 24.05 -5.80
CA GLN A 229 22.45 24.85 -6.07
C GLN A 229 23.64 24.41 -5.23
N ASN A 230 23.45 24.10 -3.95
CA ASN A 230 24.54 23.99 -3.00
C ASN A 230 24.71 22.59 -2.38
N GLU A 231 23.64 21.77 -2.35
CA GLU A 231 23.65 20.55 -1.54
C GLU A 231 23.44 19.27 -2.37
N LEU A 232 22.56 19.28 -3.39
CA LEU A 232 22.16 18.07 -4.11
C LEU A 232 23.33 17.35 -4.78
N PHE A 233 24.21 18.12 -5.43
CA PHE A 233 25.36 17.59 -6.15
C PHE A 233 26.65 17.63 -5.31
N ASP A 234 27.66 16.93 -5.75
CA ASP A 234 29.00 16.94 -5.14
C ASP A 234 29.75 18.27 -5.36
N LYS A 235 29.15 19.24 -6.04
CA LYS A 235 29.64 20.60 -6.28
C LYS A 235 28.51 21.61 -6.30
N THR A 236 28.86 22.90 -6.13
CA THR A 236 27.92 24.00 -6.39
C THR A 236 27.66 24.11 -7.89
N VAL A 237 26.40 24.28 -8.28
CA VAL A 237 25.99 24.30 -9.69
C VAL A 237 25.41 25.64 -10.12
N ASP A 238 25.58 25.97 -11.41
CA ASP A 238 24.98 27.13 -12.05
C ASP A 238 23.73 26.73 -12.82
N PHE A 239 22.62 27.41 -12.60
CA PHE A 239 21.35 27.16 -13.28
C PHE A 239 21.32 27.64 -14.74
N ASP A 240 22.23 28.53 -15.13
CA ASP A 240 22.34 28.95 -16.53
C ASP A 240 23.04 27.89 -17.40
N SER A 241 23.59 26.85 -16.78
CA SER A 241 24.22 25.72 -17.46
C SER A 241 23.17 24.68 -17.90
N LEU A 242 23.14 24.37 -19.21
CA LEU A 242 22.33 23.27 -19.75
C LEU A 242 22.69 21.93 -19.13
N ASN A 243 23.96 21.73 -18.84
CA ASN A 243 24.44 20.51 -18.18
C ASN A 243 23.84 20.33 -16.77
N THR A 244 23.60 21.42 -16.05
CA THR A 244 22.90 21.37 -14.74
C THR A 244 21.47 20.87 -14.91
N LEU A 245 20.73 21.40 -15.88
CA LEU A 245 19.35 20.97 -16.13
C LEU A 245 19.29 19.52 -16.60
N ARG A 246 20.25 19.09 -17.40
CA ARG A 246 20.37 17.70 -17.83
C ARG A 246 20.63 16.77 -16.63
N ASN A 247 21.51 17.14 -15.71
CA ASN A 247 21.75 16.39 -14.47
C ASN A 247 20.50 16.30 -13.60
N LEU A 248 19.70 17.37 -13.51
CA LEU A 248 18.44 17.38 -12.75
C LEU A 248 17.40 16.44 -13.34
N SER A 249 17.43 16.17 -14.65
CA SER A 249 16.52 15.21 -15.29
C SER A 249 16.91 13.75 -15.11
N GLU A 250 18.10 13.48 -14.57
CA GLU A 250 18.50 12.11 -14.22
C GLU A 250 17.67 11.57 -13.06
N LEU A 251 17.23 10.32 -13.18
CA LEU A 251 16.33 9.67 -12.22
C LEU A 251 16.88 9.71 -10.77
N GLN A 252 18.18 9.55 -10.61
CA GLN A 252 18.83 9.59 -9.31
C GLN A 252 18.73 10.99 -8.67
N ALA A 253 19.00 12.05 -9.43
CA ALA A 253 18.91 13.42 -8.93
C ALA A 253 17.48 13.79 -8.55
N THR A 254 16.52 13.51 -9.45
CA THR A 254 15.09 13.71 -9.21
C THR A 254 14.61 12.97 -7.95
N LYS A 255 14.94 11.70 -7.84
CA LYS A 255 14.53 10.85 -6.71
C LYS A 255 15.14 11.35 -5.39
N THR A 256 16.44 11.60 -5.36
CA THR A 256 17.15 12.09 -4.15
C THR A 256 16.57 13.40 -3.68
N LEU A 257 16.32 14.35 -4.59
CA LEU A 257 15.74 15.65 -4.25
C LEU A 257 14.34 15.49 -3.64
N VAL A 258 13.44 14.81 -4.32
CA VAL A 258 12.05 14.70 -3.88
C VAL A 258 11.94 13.92 -2.56
N GLU A 259 12.62 12.79 -2.44
CA GLU A 259 12.59 11.97 -1.22
C GLU A 259 13.21 12.71 -0.02
N THR A 260 14.29 13.45 -0.22
CA THR A 260 14.93 14.25 0.84
C THR A 260 13.97 15.30 1.38
N PHE A 261 13.35 16.10 0.49
CA PHE A 261 12.39 17.11 0.92
C PHE A 261 11.15 16.51 1.58
N LYS A 262 10.62 15.40 1.04
CA LYS A 262 9.47 14.70 1.63
C LYS A 262 9.77 14.27 3.06
N LYS A 263 10.93 13.67 3.31
CA LYS A 263 11.34 13.24 4.65
C LYS A 263 11.46 14.45 5.60
N GLN A 264 12.20 15.47 5.21
CA GLN A 264 12.44 16.64 6.07
C GLN A 264 11.17 17.44 6.37
N ILE A 265 10.26 17.56 5.40
CA ILE A 265 8.97 18.22 5.60
C ILE A 265 8.06 17.38 6.50
N ASN A 266 8.05 16.06 6.36
CA ASN A 266 7.31 15.18 7.26
C ASN A 266 7.81 15.31 8.70
N ASP A 267 9.12 15.21 8.92
CA ASP A 267 9.75 15.32 10.24
C ASP A 267 9.42 16.67 10.92
N LEU A 268 9.30 17.73 10.12
CA LEU A 268 9.03 19.09 10.62
C LEU A 268 7.53 19.36 10.84
N THR A 269 6.67 18.85 9.97
CA THR A 269 5.26 19.28 9.88
C THR A 269 4.28 18.33 10.55
N VAL A 270 4.64 17.09 10.79
CA VAL A 270 3.79 16.13 11.51
C VAL A 270 3.88 16.39 13.00
N GLN A 271 2.76 16.71 13.63
CA GLN A 271 2.66 17.03 15.05
C GLN A 271 1.69 16.09 15.75
N ASP A 272 1.96 15.80 17.02
CA ASP A 272 1.05 15.10 17.94
C ASP A 272 0.52 16.10 18.97
N LYS A 273 -0.81 16.24 19.07
CA LYS A 273 -1.48 17.12 20.04
C LYS A 273 -1.29 16.68 21.49
N GLY A 274 -0.94 15.42 21.69
CA GLY A 274 -0.80 14.87 23.04
C GLY A 274 -2.11 14.45 23.69
N ASP A 275 -3.27 14.86 23.18
CA ASP A 275 -4.59 14.50 23.67
C ASP A 275 -5.57 14.22 22.53
N ALA A 276 -6.66 13.56 22.83
CA ALA A 276 -7.74 13.29 21.89
C ALA A 276 -9.08 13.27 22.60
N GLU A 277 -10.11 13.78 21.94
CA GLU A 277 -11.48 13.82 22.44
C GLU A 277 -12.37 12.89 21.60
N ILE A 278 -13.41 12.32 22.24
CA ILE A 278 -14.40 11.54 21.51
C ILE A 278 -15.33 12.52 20.75
N ARG A 279 -15.37 12.38 19.43
CA ARG A 279 -16.22 13.21 18.56
C ARG A 279 -17.48 12.49 18.07
N ASP A 280 -17.45 11.15 18.01
CA ASP A 280 -18.55 10.34 17.47
C ASP A 280 -18.40 8.86 17.89
N TYR A 281 -19.40 8.04 17.54
CA TYR A 281 -19.40 6.60 17.76
C TYR A 281 -19.78 5.83 16.50
N ILE A 282 -19.01 4.81 16.18
CA ILE A 282 -19.38 3.82 15.18
C ILE A 282 -20.19 2.74 15.87
N LYS A 283 -21.41 2.49 15.38
CA LYS A 283 -22.26 1.36 15.82
C LYS A 283 -22.19 0.27 14.76
N LEU A 284 -21.70 -0.91 15.11
CA LEU A 284 -21.52 -2.00 14.14
C LEU A 284 -22.82 -2.35 13.44
N ARG A 285 -23.97 -2.33 14.14
CA ARG A 285 -25.31 -2.58 13.58
C ARG A 285 -25.76 -1.57 12.50
N LYS A 286 -25.03 -0.47 12.31
CA LYS A 286 -25.26 0.52 11.27
C LYS A 286 -24.34 0.37 10.04
N THR A 287 -23.52 -0.65 10.02
CA THR A 287 -22.65 -0.94 8.88
C THR A 287 -23.52 -1.27 7.66
N ARG A 288 -23.21 -0.64 6.54
CA ARG A 288 -23.92 -0.89 5.28
C ARG A 288 -23.51 -2.25 4.71
N PRO A 289 -24.44 -2.97 4.05
CA PRO A 289 -24.09 -4.20 3.34
C PRO A 289 -22.99 -3.96 2.32
N PHE A 290 -22.09 -4.93 2.19
CA PHE A 290 -21.02 -4.91 1.20
C PHE A 290 -20.81 -6.28 0.58
N VAL A 291 -20.26 -6.27 -0.63
CA VAL A 291 -19.94 -7.49 -1.38
C VAL A 291 -18.48 -7.84 -1.12
N ALA A 292 -18.25 -9.08 -0.73
CA ALA A 292 -16.90 -9.62 -0.59
C ALA A 292 -16.53 -10.49 -1.79
N LYS A 293 -15.23 -10.59 -2.03
CA LYS A 293 -14.68 -11.56 -2.98
C LYS A 293 -14.95 -12.98 -2.49
N GLU A 294 -14.91 -13.93 -3.41
CA GLU A 294 -14.99 -15.33 -3.05
C GLU A 294 -13.79 -15.73 -2.17
N GLN A 295 -14.08 -15.98 -0.92
CA GLN A 295 -13.12 -16.43 0.08
C GLN A 295 -13.82 -17.23 1.18
N GLY A 296 -13.05 -17.90 2.03
CA GLY A 296 -13.59 -18.63 3.16
C GLY A 296 -14.37 -17.72 4.13
N TYR A 297 -15.49 -18.20 4.65
CA TYR A 297 -16.26 -17.50 5.68
C TYR A 297 -16.81 -18.47 6.71
N LEU A 298 -17.14 -17.96 7.87
CA LEU A 298 -17.96 -18.66 8.87
C LEU A 298 -19.27 -17.89 9.10
N ILE A 299 -20.27 -18.58 9.63
CA ILE A 299 -21.54 -18.00 10.07
C ILE A 299 -21.44 -17.76 11.56
N PRO A 300 -21.22 -16.50 12.00
CA PRO A 300 -20.97 -16.20 13.39
C PRO A 300 -22.27 -16.17 14.20
N LYS A 301 -22.21 -16.64 15.44
CA LYS A 301 -23.33 -16.54 16.41
C LYS A 301 -23.17 -15.33 17.32
N LYS A 302 -21.93 -14.92 17.58
CA LYS A 302 -21.57 -13.84 18.51
C LYS A 302 -21.21 -12.53 17.79
N SER A 303 -21.65 -12.34 16.55
CA SER A 303 -21.44 -11.12 15.78
C SER A 303 -22.74 -10.60 15.22
N VAL A 304 -22.84 -9.28 15.03
CA VAL A 304 -23.99 -8.65 14.36
C VAL A 304 -24.07 -9.00 12.87
N PHE A 305 -22.98 -9.44 12.27
CA PHE A 305 -22.91 -9.78 10.86
C PHE A 305 -23.46 -11.18 10.57
N ASN A 306 -24.05 -11.36 9.38
CA ASN A 306 -24.52 -12.66 8.90
C ASN A 306 -23.38 -13.61 8.50
N LYS A 307 -22.24 -13.07 8.09
CA LYS A 307 -21.04 -13.83 7.71
C LYS A 307 -19.79 -13.13 8.21
N MET A 308 -18.80 -13.90 8.62
CA MET A 308 -17.46 -13.43 8.94
C MET A 308 -16.47 -13.98 7.91
N ILE A 309 -15.81 -13.08 7.21
CA ILE A 309 -14.86 -13.37 6.14
C ILE A 309 -13.46 -13.05 6.66
N GLY A 310 -12.51 -13.96 6.46
CA GLY A 310 -11.10 -13.72 6.76
C GLY A 310 -10.32 -13.36 5.50
N ASP A 311 -9.43 -12.39 5.60
CA ASP A 311 -8.46 -12.07 4.54
C ASP A 311 -7.25 -13.02 4.60
N SER A 312 -7.10 -13.75 5.71
CA SER A 312 -6.09 -14.77 5.93
C SER A 312 -6.69 -16.00 6.62
N HIS A 313 -5.94 -17.11 6.60
CA HIS A 313 -6.32 -18.33 7.32
C HIS A 313 -6.33 -18.09 8.84
N LEU A 314 -5.33 -17.38 9.35
CA LEU A 314 -5.24 -16.99 10.75
C LEU A 314 -6.49 -16.25 11.25
N GLU A 315 -7.01 -15.31 10.47
CA GLU A 315 -8.22 -14.58 10.85
C GLU A 315 -9.44 -15.48 10.95
N LEU A 316 -9.60 -16.47 10.07
CA LEU A 316 -10.70 -17.46 10.15
C LEU A 316 -10.53 -18.40 11.34
N GLU A 317 -9.30 -18.84 11.63
CA GLU A 317 -9.00 -19.63 12.82
C GLU A 317 -9.27 -18.84 14.10
N PHE A 318 -8.84 -17.58 14.14
CA PHE A 318 -9.07 -16.68 15.26
C PHE A 318 -10.57 -16.42 15.50
N ALA A 319 -11.34 -16.15 14.45
CA ALA A 319 -12.77 -16.02 14.56
C ALA A 319 -13.46 -17.32 15.03
N THR A 320 -12.98 -18.48 14.56
CA THR A 320 -13.47 -19.77 15.02
C THR A 320 -13.16 -20.00 16.51
N PHE A 321 -12.00 -19.54 16.97
CA PHE A 321 -11.65 -19.51 18.38
C PHE A 321 -12.61 -18.61 19.17
N LEU A 322 -12.86 -17.38 18.74
CA LEU A 322 -13.78 -16.45 19.38
C LEU A 322 -15.20 -17.02 19.51
N GLU A 323 -15.71 -17.73 18.48
CA GLU A 323 -17.01 -18.40 18.56
C GLU A 323 -17.10 -19.44 19.68
N LYS A 324 -15.98 -20.09 20.01
CA LYS A 324 -15.89 -21.13 21.04
C LYS A 324 -15.67 -20.57 22.46
N CYS A 325 -15.18 -19.34 22.60
CA CYS A 325 -14.90 -18.72 23.90
C CYS A 325 -16.18 -18.35 24.65
N ASP A 326 -16.47 -18.95 25.78
CA ASP A 326 -17.65 -18.64 26.59
C ASP A 326 -17.53 -17.30 27.34
N ASP A 327 -16.33 -16.77 27.46
CA ASP A 327 -15.97 -15.54 28.19
C ASP A 327 -16.01 -14.26 27.32
N ILE A 328 -16.64 -14.33 26.14
CA ILE A 328 -16.92 -13.15 25.30
C ILE A 328 -18.41 -13.01 25.03
N ILE A 329 -18.91 -11.78 24.99
CA ILE A 329 -20.29 -11.45 24.64
C ILE A 329 -20.46 -11.40 23.12
N SER A 330 -19.59 -10.61 22.45
CA SER A 330 -19.65 -10.40 21.01
C SER A 330 -18.30 -10.04 20.43
N TYR A 331 -18.18 -10.23 19.13
CA TYR A 331 -17.01 -9.78 18.38
C TYR A 331 -17.38 -9.37 16.96
N ALA A 332 -16.50 -8.64 16.31
CA ALA A 332 -16.60 -8.35 14.89
C ALA A 332 -15.22 -8.23 14.24
N LYS A 333 -15.10 -8.66 13.00
CA LYS A 333 -13.98 -8.24 12.16
C LYS A 333 -14.19 -6.78 11.75
N ASN A 334 -13.13 -6.00 11.79
CA ASN A 334 -13.15 -4.60 11.38
C ASN A 334 -13.02 -4.50 9.84
N TYR A 335 -14.12 -4.74 9.16
CA TYR A 335 -14.17 -4.54 7.71
C TYR A 335 -13.98 -3.06 7.36
N PHE A 336 -13.44 -2.80 6.16
CA PHE A 336 -13.34 -1.43 5.67
C PHE A 336 -14.69 -0.67 5.71
N ALA A 337 -15.80 -1.39 5.49
CA ALA A 337 -17.16 -0.86 5.56
C ALA A 337 -17.57 -0.40 6.96
N VAL A 338 -16.96 -0.91 8.04
CA VAL A 338 -17.16 -0.48 9.43
C VAL A 338 -16.60 0.92 9.64
N GLY A 339 -15.46 1.21 9.00
CA GLY A 339 -14.84 2.54 9.02
C GLY A 339 -14.04 2.85 10.29
N PHE A 340 -13.80 1.88 11.16
CA PHE A 340 -12.92 2.06 12.32
C PHE A 340 -11.45 2.04 11.90
N LYS A 341 -10.77 3.13 12.15
CA LYS A 341 -9.37 3.32 11.81
C LYS A 341 -8.67 4.23 12.81
N ILE A 342 -7.38 4.05 12.93
CA ILE A 342 -6.49 4.82 13.80
C ILE A 342 -5.40 5.43 12.94
N ASP A 343 -5.16 6.75 13.06
CA ASP A 343 -4.06 7.40 12.36
C ASP A 343 -2.74 7.13 13.07
N TYR A 344 -1.72 6.84 12.30
CA TYR A 344 -0.35 6.63 12.78
C TYR A 344 0.67 7.24 11.80
N VAL A 345 1.90 7.42 12.28
CA VAL A 345 3.02 7.81 11.41
C VAL A 345 3.74 6.53 10.99
N ASN A 346 3.77 6.25 9.70
CA ASN A 346 4.43 5.07 9.15
C ASN A 346 5.97 5.21 9.13
N ALA A 347 6.66 4.14 8.75
CA ALA A 347 8.14 4.12 8.71
C ALA A 347 8.75 5.18 7.78
N ASP A 348 8.00 5.70 6.81
CA ASP A 348 8.42 6.77 5.91
C ASP A 348 8.12 8.18 6.46
N GLY A 349 7.57 8.30 7.67
CA GLY A 349 7.16 9.57 8.30
C GLY A 349 5.84 10.14 7.79
N ASN A 350 5.06 9.39 7.02
CA ASN A 350 3.76 9.84 6.52
C ASN A 350 2.63 9.48 7.48
N ILE A 351 1.61 10.35 7.55
CA ILE A 351 0.37 10.02 8.26
C ILE A 351 -0.41 8.99 7.43
N SER A 352 -0.64 7.84 8.01
CA SER A 352 -1.35 6.70 7.41
C SER A 352 -2.49 6.23 8.30
N ASN A 353 -3.43 5.46 7.75
CA ASN A 353 -4.51 4.85 8.52
C ASN A 353 -4.18 3.38 8.81
N TYR A 354 -4.36 2.99 10.04
CA TYR A 354 -4.29 1.63 10.53
C TYR A 354 -5.69 1.12 10.81
N TYR A 355 -6.01 -0.07 10.35
CA TYR A 355 -7.28 -0.77 10.55
C TYR A 355 -6.99 -2.03 11.35
N PRO A 356 -7.24 -2.04 12.69
CA PRO A 356 -7.12 -3.26 13.50
C PRO A 356 -8.06 -4.36 12.99
N ASP A 357 -7.72 -5.63 13.18
CA ASP A 357 -8.46 -6.75 12.57
C ASP A 357 -9.79 -7.03 13.26
N PHE A 358 -9.81 -7.09 14.60
CA PHE A 358 -11.01 -7.47 15.34
C PHE A 358 -11.31 -6.53 16.50
N ILE A 359 -12.59 -6.47 16.85
CA ILE A 359 -13.12 -5.84 18.05
C ILE A 359 -13.84 -6.93 18.85
N VAL A 360 -13.47 -7.13 20.11
CA VAL A 360 -14.00 -8.18 20.98
C VAL A 360 -14.55 -7.57 22.27
N ARG A 361 -15.79 -7.86 22.61
CA ARG A 361 -16.41 -7.41 23.84
C ARG A 361 -16.55 -8.58 24.81
N THR A 362 -15.86 -8.51 25.96
CA THR A 362 -15.88 -9.52 27.02
C THR A 362 -16.96 -9.25 28.06
N SER A 363 -17.27 -7.97 28.30
CA SER A 363 -18.31 -7.54 29.21
C SER A 363 -18.97 -6.25 28.74
N GLU A 364 -19.98 -5.76 29.48
CA GLU A 364 -20.57 -4.45 29.15
C GLU A 364 -19.60 -3.27 29.31
N ARG A 365 -18.50 -3.48 30.01
CA ARG A 365 -17.53 -2.46 30.37
C ARG A 365 -16.11 -2.76 29.86
N GLU A 366 -15.93 -3.78 29.02
CA GLU A 366 -14.60 -4.14 28.57
C GLU A 366 -14.60 -4.58 27.10
N ILE A 367 -13.77 -3.90 26.29
CA ILE A 367 -13.63 -4.12 24.86
C ILE A 367 -12.14 -4.23 24.54
N PHE A 368 -11.79 -5.23 23.75
CA PHE A 368 -10.44 -5.43 23.24
C PHE A 368 -10.38 -5.15 21.73
N ILE A 369 -9.34 -4.45 21.34
CA ILE A 369 -8.97 -4.30 19.94
C ILE A 369 -7.86 -5.31 19.65
N VAL A 370 -8.07 -6.17 18.66
CA VAL A 370 -7.15 -7.27 18.36
C VAL A 370 -6.53 -7.08 16.99
N GLU A 371 -5.23 -7.23 16.94
CA GLU A 371 -4.47 -7.35 15.70
C GLU A 371 -3.96 -8.78 15.57
N THR A 372 -4.17 -9.39 14.41
CA THR A 372 -3.67 -10.73 14.07
C THR A 372 -2.61 -10.61 12.97
N LYS A 373 -1.46 -11.27 13.12
CA LYS A 373 -0.37 -11.10 12.16
C LYS A 373 0.37 -12.41 11.86
N GLY A 374 0.44 -12.77 10.56
CA GLY A 374 1.27 -13.88 10.08
C GLY A 374 2.73 -13.46 9.85
N LEU A 375 2.95 -12.37 9.10
CA LEU A 375 4.28 -11.86 8.80
C LEU A 375 4.40 -10.40 9.25
N GLU A 376 5.47 -10.08 9.97
CA GLU A 376 5.75 -8.72 10.41
C GLU A 376 6.30 -7.85 9.28
N ASP A 377 5.90 -6.57 9.27
CA ASP A 377 6.45 -5.51 8.45
C ASP A 377 7.03 -4.39 9.34
N LEU A 378 7.72 -3.42 8.74
CA LEU A 378 8.34 -2.30 9.46
C LEU A 378 7.34 -1.40 10.19
N ASP A 379 6.07 -1.43 9.79
CA ASP A 379 5.02 -0.61 10.36
C ASP A 379 4.32 -1.26 11.56
N VAL A 380 4.47 -2.58 11.76
CA VAL A 380 3.80 -3.29 12.87
C VAL A 380 4.12 -2.67 14.24
N PRO A 381 5.37 -2.41 14.61
CA PRO A 381 5.68 -1.77 15.88
C PRO A 381 5.02 -0.39 16.05
N LEU A 382 5.00 0.41 14.97
CA LEU A 382 4.42 1.76 14.96
C LEU A 382 2.89 1.71 15.11
N LYS A 383 2.23 0.76 14.45
CA LYS A 383 0.79 0.50 14.59
C LYS A 383 0.45 0.08 16.00
N MET A 384 1.24 -0.82 16.60
CA MET A 384 1.00 -1.33 17.96
C MET A 384 1.23 -0.24 19.02
N GLU A 385 2.26 0.56 18.90
CA GLU A 385 2.48 1.71 19.77
C GLU A 385 1.31 2.70 19.68
N ARG A 386 0.82 2.96 18.47
CA ARG A 386 -0.32 3.85 18.26
C ARG A 386 -1.62 3.27 18.77
N LEU A 387 -1.87 1.96 18.64
CA LEU A 387 -3.02 1.27 19.20
C LEU A 387 -3.01 1.34 20.73
N LYS A 388 -1.85 1.10 21.36
CA LYS A 388 -1.66 1.26 22.81
C LYS A 388 -2.03 2.68 23.27
N GLN A 389 -1.55 3.69 22.54
CA GLN A 389 -1.86 5.08 22.85
C GLN A 389 -3.34 5.39 22.63
N TRP A 390 -3.98 4.83 21.58
CA TRP A 390 -5.41 4.99 21.36
C TRP A 390 -6.24 4.43 22.53
N CYS A 391 -5.88 3.27 23.06
CA CYS A 391 -6.54 2.71 24.25
C CYS A 391 -6.39 3.64 25.47
N VAL A 392 -5.21 4.23 25.67
CA VAL A 392 -4.99 5.21 26.76
C VAL A 392 -5.87 6.44 26.57
N ASP A 393 -5.92 6.99 25.35
CA ASP A 393 -6.71 8.18 25.03
C ASP A 393 -8.21 7.94 25.28
N ILE A 394 -8.73 6.78 24.85
CA ILE A 394 -10.13 6.40 25.04
C ILE A 394 -10.45 6.18 26.53
N ASN A 395 -9.60 5.47 27.25
CA ASN A 395 -9.83 5.19 28.68
C ASN A 395 -9.82 6.48 29.51
N ASN A 396 -9.04 7.47 29.11
CA ASN A 396 -9.05 8.81 29.74
C ASN A 396 -10.33 9.59 29.40
N ALA A 397 -10.81 9.49 28.15
CA ALA A 397 -12.00 10.21 27.68
C ALA A 397 -13.33 9.55 28.10
N LYS A 398 -13.35 8.22 28.29
CA LYS A 398 -14.55 7.42 28.67
C LYS A 398 -14.18 6.35 29.69
N PRO A 399 -14.01 6.69 30.95
CA PRO A 399 -13.53 5.77 31.97
C PRO A 399 -14.54 4.63 32.34
N ASP A 400 -15.81 4.73 31.96
CA ASP A 400 -16.84 3.72 32.25
C ASP A 400 -16.68 2.42 31.45
N ILE A 401 -15.96 2.47 30.32
CA ILE A 401 -15.66 1.32 29.45
C ILE A 401 -14.15 1.24 29.29
N LYS A 402 -13.59 0.11 29.68
CA LYS A 402 -12.19 -0.16 29.52
C LYS A 402 -11.91 -0.69 28.10
N TYR A 403 -11.00 -0.04 27.40
CA TYR A 403 -10.44 -0.51 26.13
C TYR A 403 -9.02 -1.01 26.36
N ASP A 404 -8.75 -2.19 25.86
CA ASP A 404 -7.41 -2.79 25.89
C ASP A 404 -7.10 -3.38 24.51
N TYR A 405 -5.89 -3.85 24.28
CA TYR A 405 -5.51 -4.43 23.01
C TYR A 405 -4.76 -5.75 23.18
N VAL A 406 -4.79 -6.56 22.13
CA VAL A 406 -4.05 -7.82 22.05
C VAL A 406 -3.42 -7.93 20.65
N PHE A 407 -2.15 -8.33 20.62
CA PHE A 407 -1.47 -8.70 19.41
C PHE A 407 -1.29 -10.21 19.34
N VAL A 408 -1.81 -10.83 18.28
CA VAL A 408 -1.82 -12.28 18.11
C VAL A 408 -0.96 -12.63 16.91
N ASP A 409 0.26 -13.12 17.15
CA ASP A 409 1.07 -13.68 16.09
C ASP A 409 0.68 -15.15 15.81
N GLU A 410 0.75 -15.52 14.52
CA GLU A 410 0.27 -16.81 14.02
C GLU A 410 1.00 -17.99 14.67
N GLU A 411 2.32 -17.92 14.75
CA GLU A 411 3.15 -19.02 15.27
C GLU A 411 2.84 -19.29 16.75
N SER A 412 2.84 -18.23 17.57
CA SER A 412 2.53 -18.36 19.00
C SER A 412 1.09 -18.80 19.22
N PHE A 413 0.12 -18.31 18.41
CA PHE A 413 -1.28 -18.70 18.54
C PHE A 413 -1.49 -20.19 18.25
N GLN A 414 -0.89 -20.70 17.18
CA GLN A 414 -0.95 -22.11 16.82
C GLN A 414 -0.23 -23.01 17.83
N GLN A 415 0.86 -22.54 18.41
CA GLN A 415 1.62 -23.28 19.40
C GLN A 415 0.92 -23.31 20.76
N TYR A 416 0.39 -22.17 21.22
CA TYR A 416 -0.18 -22.04 22.56
C TYR A 416 -1.61 -22.59 22.66
N GLN A 417 -2.42 -22.45 21.60
CA GLN A 417 -3.81 -22.92 21.50
C GLN A 417 -4.69 -22.56 22.73
N PRO A 418 -4.91 -21.27 23.02
CA PRO A 418 -5.69 -20.82 24.18
C PRO A 418 -7.11 -21.38 24.12
N LYS A 419 -7.70 -21.66 25.30
CA LYS A 419 -9.05 -22.22 25.41
C LYS A 419 -10.11 -21.18 25.72
N SER A 420 -9.71 -20.00 26.18
CA SER A 420 -10.58 -18.88 26.49
C SER A 420 -9.93 -17.56 26.04
N PHE A 421 -10.72 -16.52 25.94
CA PHE A 421 -10.21 -15.19 25.61
C PHE A 421 -9.37 -14.60 26.77
N ASP A 422 -9.73 -14.87 28.01
CA ASP A 422 -8.93 -14.49 29.19
C ASP A 422 -7.55 -15.16 29.18
N GLU A 423 -7.48 -16.44 28.81
CA GLU A 423 -6.21 -17.15 28.65
C GLU A 423 -5.36 -16.53 27.51
N LEU A 424 -6.00 -16.18 26.39
CA LEU A 424 -5.35 -15.48 25.29
C LEU A 424 -4.76 -14.14 25.75
N THR A 425 -5.56 -13.29 26.41
CA THR A 425 -5.12 -11.95 26.82
C THR A 425 -3.96 -11.99 27.80
N ARG A 426 -3.88 -13.01 28.66
CA ARG A 426 -2.75 -13.21 29.59
C ARG A 426 -1.48 -13.63 28.86
N ALA A 427 -1.59 -14.45 27.82
CA ALA A 427 -0.45 -14.95 27.06
C ALA A 427 0.09 -13.92 26.03
N PHE A 428 -0.80 -13.12 25.42
CA PHE A 428 -0.51 -12.23 24.31
C PHE A 428 -0.63 -10.73 24.64
N LYS A 429 -0.51 -10.37 25.92
CA LYS A 429 -0.79 -9.02 26.42
C LYS A 429 0.12 -7.94 25.87
N GLU A 430 1.33 -8.27 25.42
CA GLU A 430 2.32 -7.30 24.95
C GLU A 430 2.93 -7.76 23.63
N TYR A 431 2.96 -6.86 22.65
CA TYR A 431 3.80 -7.02 21.48
C TYR A 431 5.26 -7.08 21.93
N LYS A 432 5.89 -8.23 21.77
CA LYS A 432 7.31 -8.42 22.07
C LYS A 432 8.12 -8.09 20.82
N LYS A 433 8.96 -7.06 20.91
CA LYS A 433 9.96 -6.74 19.89
C LYS A 433 10.98 -7.87 19.74
#